data_f7f2c50b9a54563876b50092a7007199
#
_entry.id   f7f2c50b9a54563876b50092a7007199
#
_cell.length_a   1.000
_cell.length_b   1.000
_cell.length_c   1.000
_cell.angle_alpha   90.00
_cell.angle_beta   90.00
_cell.angle_gamma   90.00
#
_symmetry.space_group_name_H-M   'P 1'
#
loop_
_entity.id
_entity.type
_entity.pdbx_description
1 polymer ?
#
loop_
_entity_poly.entity_id
_entity_poly.type
_entity_poly.pdbx_seq_one_letter_code
_entity_poly.pdbx_strand_id
1 'polypeptide(L)'
;MLLTVFRSTRAGFQTAFQAAYSSVCAPASAMAYALPCMAGLLLVACGEPPSILEQVQEQNELIVISRNGPTTYYEGTNGPAGFEYELTKLFADDLGVELSIVVPPNFNDILPLTALGDVHLAAAGLSVTEKRKKKVRFGPTYQKITPQLVYRSGSRRPKTLADLSGILEVVAGSSHEEHLVALQPEYPELTWTARENSNEELLVYVWEQLIEYTVADSNELAVNRRFYPELKPAFDISPEEPLAWAFPPGDDNSLLDKAVLFFNRIREDGTLVQLIERYYGHIGDFDYVGTRRYQADVEFRLPRYREMFIEAASEVGMDWRLLAAIGYQESHWNADAVSPTGVRGIMMLTLDAAKDVGIENRLDPAQSIEGGARYLSAMIGKIPERITEPDRTWLALAAYNIGYGHLEDARILTQKNKGNIDKWIDVKKNLPLLSQKKWFQQTRYGYARGREPVRYVENIRTYYDILVWMTEKDIEIPEAPKLPQFESQAL
;
A
#
# COMPACT_ATOMS: atom_id res chain seq x y z
N MET A 1 -46.27 -4.77 23.82
CA MET A 1 -47.42 -3.91 23.45
C MET A 1 -46.88 -3.00 22.35
N LEU A 2 -47.11 -3.11 21.12
CA LEU A 2 -48.11 -3.59 20.18
C LEU A 2 -47.44 -4.22 18.96
N LEU A 3 -47.80 -5.45 18.65
CA LEU A 3 -47.79 -6.05 17.31
C LEU A 3 -48.87 -5.40 16.47
N THR A 4 -48.65 -5.19 15.17
CA THR A 4 -49.65 -5.35 14.09
C THR A 4 -48.95 -5.07 12.76
N VAL A 5 -48.61 -6.12 11.98
CA VAL A 5 -49.37 -6.61 10.82
C VAL A 5 -49.34 -5.70 9.58
N PHE A 6 -48.58 -6.13 8.54
CA PHE A 6 -49.11 -6.07 7.16
C PHE A 6 -48.60 -7.29 6.37
N ARG A 7 -49.53 -8.24 6.19
CA ARG A 7 -49.54 -9.30 5.18
C ARG A 7 -50.35 -8.80 3.97
N SER A 8 -50.06 -9.38 2.82
CA SER A 8 -50.70 -9.30 1.48
C SER A 8 -50.11 -8.20 0.58
N THR A 9 -49.54 -8.56 -0.59
CA THR A 9 -50.23 -9.18 -1.71
C THR A 9 -49.23 -9.92 -2.63
N ARG A 10 -49.33 -11.24 -2.59
CA ARG A 10 -48.88 -12.12 -3.68
C ARG A 10 -50.14 -12.54 -4.42
N ALA A 11 -50.42 -11.97 -5.56
CA ALA A 11 -51.32 -12.55 -6.59
C ALA A 11 -51.39 -11.57 -7.78
N GLY A 12 -50.97 -12.03 -8.96
CA GLY A 12 -51.34 -11.36 -10.20
C GLY A 12 -50.17 -11.11 -11.16
N PHE A 13 -49.52 -12.20 -11.67
CA PHE A 13 -48.91 -12.21 -13.00
C PHE A 13 -48.57 -13.66 -13.41
N GLN A 14 -49.60 -14.49 -13.41
CA GLN A 14 -49.57 -15.82 -14.06
C GLN A 14 -50.89 -16.01 -14.79
N THR A 15 -51.05 -15.37 -15.93
CA THR A 15 -52.04 -15.75 -16.96
C THR A 15 -51.91 -14.81 -18.15
N ALA A 16 -51.02 -15.07 -19.05
CA ALA A 16 -51.06 -14.57 -20.43
C ALA A 16 -49.99 -15.25 -21.32
N PHE A 17 -49.95 -16.58 -21.34
CA PHE A 17 -49.23 -17.31 -22.40
C PHE A 17 -49.78 -18.74 -22.52
N GLN A 18 -51.11 -18.84 -22.76
CA GLN A 18 -51.72 -20.15 -23.10
C GLN A 18 -53.07 -19.91 -23.83
N ALA A 19 -52.98 -19.38 -25.05
CA ALA A 19 -54.14 -19.43 -25.99
C ALA A 19 -53.68 -19.04 -27.41
N ALA A 20 -53.04 -19.95 -28.12
CA ALA A 20 -52.97 -19.92 -29.59
C ALA A 20 -52.40 -21.25 -30.14
N TYR A 21 -53.04 -22.36 -29.79
CA TYR A 21 -52.86 -23.58 -30.56
C TYR A 21 -54.21 -24.35 -30.52
N SER A 22 -55.09 -24.00 -31.47
CA SER A 22 -56.05 -24.99 -31.98
C SER A 22 -56.82 -24.41 -33.17
N SER A 23 -56.88 -25.22 -34.20
CA SER A 23 -57.80 -25.18 -35.37
C SER A 23 -57.32 -24.31 -36.54
N VAL A 24 -56.88 -24.99 -37.60
CA VAL A 24 -57.72 -25.35 -38.73
C VAL A 24 -56.96 -26.36 -39.65
N CYS A 25 -57.49 -27.59 -39.75
CA CYS A 25 -57.24 -28.48 -40.86
C CYS A 25 -58.29 -28.27 -41.97
N ALA A 26 -57.86 -28.20 -43.21
CA ALA A 26 -58.49 -28.86 -44.39
C ALA A 26 -58.09 -28.18 -45.74
N PRO A 27 -58.31 -28.76 -46.94
CA PRO A 27 -57.24 -29.40 -47.67
C PRO A 27 -57.02 -28.81 -49.09
N ALA A 28 -55.89 -29.22 -49.67
CA ALA A 28 -55.47 -29.31 -51.08
C ALA A 28 -56.22 -28.57 -52.15
N SER A 29 -55.46 -27.78 -52.92
CA SER A 29 -55.40 -27.92 -54.39
C SER A 29 -54.21 -27.16 -54.98
N ALA A 30 -53.58 -27.79 -55.96
CA ALA A 30 -52.35 -27.44 -56.65
C ALA A 30 -52.36 -26.07 -57.32
N MET A 31 -51.24 -25.32 -57.21
CA MET A 31 -50.67 -24.63 -58.36
C MET A 31 -49.21 -24.30 -58.13
N ALA A 32 -48.39 -24.85 -58.98
CA ALA A 32 -46.94 -24.63 -59.01
C ALA A 32 -46.64 -23.20 -59.47
N TYR A 33 -45.92 -22.43 -58.68
CA TYR A 33 -45.03 -21.36 -59.12
C TYR A 33 -43.74 -21.39 -58.32
N ALA A 34 -42.67 -21.56 -59.04
CA ALA A 34 -41.30 -21.54 -58.55
C ALA A 34 -40.96 -20.14 -58.01
N LEU A 35 -40.65 -20.09 -56.73
CA LEU A 35 -39.93 -18.99 -56.10
C LEU A 35 -38.58 -19.52 -55.54
N PRO A 36 -37.46 -18.84 -55.82
CA PRO A 36 -36.16 -19.28 -55.33
C PRO A 36 -36.13 -19.15 -53.81
N CYS A 37 -35.85 -20.25 -53.14
CA CYS A 37 -35.46 -20.27 -51.74
C CYS A 37 -34.19 -19.42 -51.56
N MET A 38 -34.35 -18.20 -51.15
CA MET A 38 -33.27 -17.46 -50.49
C MET A 38 -33.11 -18.05 -49.08
N ALA A 39 -32.39 -19.14 -49.01
CA ALA A 39 -31.83 -19.62 -47.76
C ALA A 39 -30.81 -18.58 -47.30
N GLY A 40 -31.28 -17.60 -46.53
CA GLY A 40 -30.40 -16.75 -45.73
C GLY A 40 -29.61 -17.65 -44.77
N LEU A 41 -28.40 -18.01 -45.14
CA LEU A 41 -27.40 -18.48 -44.20
C LEU A 41 -27.21 -17.33 -43.17
N LEU A 42 -27.85 -17.45 -42.02
CA LEU A 42 -27.38 -16.83 -40.82
C LEU A 42 -26.05 -17.52 -40.51
N LEU A 43 -24.96 -17.00 -41.07
CA LEU A 43 -23.62 -17.18 -40.54
C LEU A 43 -23.67 -16.51 -39.15
N VAL A 44 -24.07 -17.26 -38.12
CA VAL A 44 -23.64 -17.01 -36.76
C VAL A 44 -22.12 -17.11 -36.85
N ALA A 45 -21.47 -15.98 -37.01
CA ALA A 45 -20.04 -15.88 -36.81
C ALA A 45 -19.82 -16.35 -35.33
N CYS A 46 -19.43 -17.63 -35.19
CA CYS A 46 -18.77 -18.07 -33.99
C CYS A 46 -17.42 -17.34 -33.98
N GLY A 47 -17.43 -16.06 -33.62
CA GLY A 47 -16.23 -15.39 -33.15
C GLY A 47 -15.75 -16.11 -31.89
N GLU A 48 -14.48 -16.35 -31.77
CA GLU A 48 -13.90 -16.77 -30.49
C GLU A 48 -14.37 -15.76 -29.43
N PRO A 49 -14.70 -16.21 -28.22
CA PRO A 49 -15.06 -15.29 -27.14
C PRO A 49 -13.93 -14.27 -26.95
N PRO A 50 -14.24 -13.00 -26.67
CA PRO A 50 -13.22 -11.97 -26.52
C PRO A 50 -12.23 -12.40 -25.43
N SER A 51 -10.94 -12.19 -25.66
CA SER A 51 -9.89 -12.44 -24.69
C SER A 51 -10.11 -11.58 -23.43
N ILE A 52 -9.52 -11.98 -22.30
CA ILE A 52 -9.63 -11.22 -21.03
C ILE A 52 -9.14 -9.77 -21.24
N LEU A 53 -8.09 -9.59 -22.02
CA LEU A 53 -7.59 -8.23 -22.34
C LEU A 53 -8.59 -7.41 -23.15
N GLU A 54 -9.23 -8.02 -24.16
CA GLU A 54 -10.27 -7.35 -24.95
C GLU A 54 -11.47 -7.00 -24.08
N GLN A 55 -11.91 -7.88 -23.17
CA GLN A 55 -12.98 -7.60 -22.21
C GLN A 55 -12.63 -6.41 -21.30
N VAL A 56 -11.43 -6.37 -20.74
CA VAL A 56 -10.93 -5.24 -19.93
C VAL A 56 -10.96 -3.93 -20.72
N GLN A 57 -10.54 -3.96 -22.00
CA GLN A 57 -10.51 -2.77 -22.85
C GLN A 57 -11.91 -2.33 -23.29
N GLU A 58 -12.80 -3.28 -23.66
CA GLU A 58 -14.18 -2.97 -24.06
C GLU A 58 -15.02 -2.43 -22.90
N GLN A 59 -14.82 -2.98 -21.70
CA GLN A 59 -15.48 -2.51 -20.48
C GLN A 59 -14.86 -1.24 -19.92
N ASN A 60 -13.66 -0.86 -20.38
CA ASN A 60 -12.84 0.22 -19.86
C ASN A 60 -12.57 0.08 -18.35
N GLU A 61 -12.46 -1.16 -17.84
CA GLU A 61 -12.34 -1.45 -16.41
C GLU A 61 -11.43 -2.65 -16.15
N LEU A 62 -10.45 -2.47 -15.25
CA LEU A 62 -9.63 -3.55 -14.69
C LEU A 62 -10.13 -3.87 -13.28
N ILE A 63 -10.81 -5.02 -13.13
CA ILE A 63 -11.33 -5.49 -11.84
C ILE A 63 -10.23 -6.30 -11.14
N VAL A 64 -9.79 -5.82 -9.98
CA VAL A 64 -8.72 -6.44 -9.17
C VAL A 64 -9.27 -6.79 -7.81
N ILE A 65 -9.08 -8.06 -7.39
CA ILE A 65 -9.38 -8.46 -6.00
C ILE A 65 -8.14 -8.27 -5.13
N SER A 66 -8.35 -7.63 -3.98
CA SER A 66 -7.29 -7.34 -3.01
C SER A 66 -7.77 -7.63 -1.58
N ARG A 67 -6.97 -7.29 -0.59
CA ARG A 67 -7.34 -7.31 0.83
C ARG A 67 -6.98 -6.00 1.49
N ASN A 68 -7.64 -5.68 2.61
CA ASN A 68 -7.27 -4.52 3.40
C ASN A 68 -5.91 -4.71 4.06
N GLY A 69 -5.07 -3.69 3.98
CA GLY A 69 -3.77 -3.65 4.62
C GLY A 69 -2.83 -2.65 3.96
N PRO A 70 -1.86 -2.09 4.70
CA PRO A 70 -0.95 -1.07 4.19
C PRO A 70 -0.02 -1.58 3.09
N THR A 71 0.18 -2.89 3.01
CA THR A 71 0.99 -3.54 1.97
C THR A 71 0.18 -3.88 0.71
N THR A 72 -1.14 -3.76 0.75
CA THR A 72 -2.06 -4.13 -0.33
C THR A 72 -2.95 -2.96 -0.72
N TYR A 73 -4.08 -2.79 -0.07
CA TYR A 73 -5.07 -1.75 -0.34
C TYR A 73 -5.69 -1.25 0.97
N TYR A 74 -5.91 0.05 1.11
CA TYR A 74 -6.70 0.64 2.18
C TYR A 74 -7.26 2.00 1.76
N GLU A 75 -8.36 2.41 2.37
CA GLU A 75 -8.90 3.75 2.23
C GLU A 75 -8.16 4.70 3.18
N GLY A 76 -7.35 5.59 2.61
CA GLY A 76 -6.68 6.65 3.35
C GLY A 76 -7.46 7.96 3.31
N THR A 77 -7.05 8.95 4.11
CA THR A 77 -7.69 10.29 4.16
C THR A 77 -7.72 11.03 2.82
N ASN A 78 -6.79 10.71 1.92
CA ASN A 78 -6.68 11.32 0.59
C ASN A 78 -7.19 10.40 -0.54
N GLY A 79 -7.92 9.35 -0.19
CA GLY A 79 -8.43 8.32 -1.11
C GLY A 79 -7.66 7.00 -1.01
N PRO A 80 -7.94 6.07 -1.94
CA PRO A 80 -7.35 4.75 -1.96
C PRO A 80 -5.81 4.78 -1.99
N ALA A 81 -5.18 3.90 -1.19
CA ALA A 81 -3.75 3.79 -1.04
C ALA A 81 -3.31 2.34 -0.79
N GLY A 82 -2.01 2.08 -0.76
CA GLY A 82 -1.41 0.78 -0.54
C GLY A 82 -0.43 0.42 -1.66
N PHE A 83 0.56 -0.41 -1.33
CA PHE A 83 1.61 -0.75 -2.30
C PHE A 83 1.05 -1.44 -3.54
N GLU A 84 0.23 -2.47 -3.38
CA GLU A 84 -0.36 -3.18 -4.52
C GLU A 84 -1.44 -2.36 -5.24
N TYR A 85 -2.16 -1.51 -4.51
CA TYR A 85 -3.07 -0.55 -5.12
C TYR A 85 -2.35 0.36 -6.11
N GLU A 86 -1.26 1.01 -5.69
CA GLU A 86 -0.49 1.87 -6.60
C GLU A 86 0.11 1.10 -7.76
N LEU A 87 0.58 -0.14 -7.52
CA LEU A 87 1.14 -0.99 -8.55
C LEU A 87 0.08 -1.40 -9.58
N THR A 88 -1.13 -1.76 -9.15
CA THR A 88 -2.25 -2.08 -10.05
C THR A 88 -2.81 -0.85 -10.74
N LYS A 89 -2.80 0.32 -10.08
CA LYS A 89 -3.19 1.59 -10.70
C LYS A 89 -2.24 1.95 -11.86
N LEU A 90 -0.93 1.79 -11.67
CA LEU A 90 0.05 1.97 -12.74
C LEU A 90 -0.19 1.00 -13.93
N PHE A 91 -0.64 -0.22 -13.65
CA PHE A 91 -0.97 -1.18 -14.68
C PHE A 91 -2.27 -0.83 -15.41
N ALA A 92 -3.31 -0.41 -14.69
CA ALA A 92 -4.56 0.07 -15.31
C ALA A 92 -4.32 1.29 -16.21
N ASP A 93 -3.48 2.24 -15.73
CA ASP A 93 -3.07 3.40 -16.53
C ASP A 93 -2.29 2.99 -17.79
N ASP A 94 -1.43 1.96 -17.71
CA ASP A 94 -0.69 1.40 -18.85
C ASP A 94 -1.62 0.74 -19.88
N LEU A 95 -2.72 0.14 -19.43
CA LEU A 95 -3.77 -0.42 -20.26
C LEU A 95 -4.73 0.66 -20.81
N GLY A 96 -4.75 1.85 -20.22
CA GLY A 96 -5.66 2.95 -20.56
C GLY A 96 -7.10 2.75 -20.08
N VAL A 97 -7.30 2.06 -18.93
CA VAL A 97 -8.60 1.72 -18.36
C VAL A 97 -8.72 2.16 -16.89
N GLU A 98 -9.96 2.22 -16.39
CA GLU A 98 -10.24 2.48 -14.97
C GLU A 98 -9.87 1.27 -14.11
N LEU A 99 -9.43 1.53 -12.85
CA LEU A 99 -9.15 0.50 -11.84
C LEU A 99 -10.35 0.35 -10.90
N SER A 100 -10.84 -0.88 -10.74
CA SER A 100 -11.85 -1.25 -9.75
C SER A 100 -11.26 -2.25 -8.76
N ILE A 101 -11.35 -1.95 -7.46
CA ILE A 101 -10.85 -2.83 -6.40
C ILE A 101 -12.01 -3.52 -5.69
N VAL A 102 -11.93 -4.84 -5.61
CA VAL A 102 -12.84 -5.69 -4.84
C VAL A 102 -12.12 -6.22 -3.62
N VAL A 103 -12.69 -5.99 -2.43
CA VAL A 103 -12.16 -6.53 -1.17
C VAL A 103 -13.18 -7.53 -0.61
N PRO A 104 -12.91 -8.84 -0.67
CA PRO A 104 -13.81 -9.84 -0.12
C PRO A 104 -13.79 -9.80 1.42
N PRO A 105 -14.87 -10.27 2.08
CA PRO A 105 -14.93 -10.37 3.54
C PRO A 105 -13.82 -11.26 4.13
N ASN A 106 -13.46 -12.34 3.44
CA ASN A 106 -12.48 -13.30 3.92
C ASN A 106 -11.32 -13.46 2.94
N PHE A 107 -10.11 -13.64 3.47
CA PHE A 107 -8.91 -13.92 2.66
C PHE A 107 -9.07 -15.19 1.81
N ASN A 108 -9.77 -16.21 2.36
CA ASN A 108 -10.03 -17.48 1.68
C ASN A 108 -10.80 -17.35 0.36
N ASP A 109 -11.54 -16.25 0.16
CA ASP A 109 -12.37 -16.05 -1.03
C ASP A 109 -11.55 -15.53 -2.22
N ILE A 110 -10.34 -14.97 -1.99
CA ILE A 110 -9.52 -14.33 -3.03
C ILE A 110 -9.17 -15.30 -4.15
N LEU A 111 -8.56 -16.45 -3.84
CA LEU A 111 -8.13 -17.42 -4.86
C LEU A 111 -9.31 -18.12 -5.57
N PRO A 112 -10.40 -18.53 -4.88
CA PRO A 112 -11.58 -19.06 -5.54
C PRO A 112 -12.23 -18.07 -6.52
N LEU A 113 -12.47 -16.81 -6.12
CA LEU A 113 -13.05 -15.79 -6.98
C LEU A 113 -12.16 -15.48 -8.19
N THR A 114 -10.83 -15.46 -7.98
CA THR A 114 -9.88 -15.33 -9.08
C THR A 114 -9.95 -16.52 -10.02
N ALA A 115 -10.03 -17.74 -9.48
CA ALA A 115 -10.07 -18.96 -10.28
C ALA A 115 -11.36 -19.10 -11.10
N LEU A 116 -12.48 -18.55 -10.62
CA LEU A 116 -13.76 -18.52 -11.35
C LEU A 116 -13.78 -17.50 -12.48
N GLY A 117 -12.85 -16.54 -12.49
CA GLY A 117 -12.82 -15.46 -13.46
C GLY A 117 -13.80 -14.30 -13.16
N ASP A 118 -14.31 -14.24 -11.92
CA ASP A 118 -15.16 -13.13 -11.46
C ASP A 118 -14.39 -11.80 -11.37
N VAL A 119 -13.06 -11.88 -11.35
CA VAL A 119 -12.13 -10.76 -11.36
C VAL A 119 -11.01 -11.02 -12.38
N HIS A 120 -10.40 -9.95 -12.90
CA HIS A 120 -9.36 -10.08 -13.93
C HIS A 120 -8.01 -10.54 -13.34
N LEU A 121 -7.69 -10.13 -12.12
CA LEU A 121 -6.50 -10.60 -11.39
C LEU A 121 -6.66 -10.38 -9.87
N ALA A 122 -5.83 -11.08 -9.09
CA ALA A 122 -5.67 -10.84 -7.66
C ALA A 122 -4.32 -10.17 -7.37
N ALA A 123 -4.38 -9.07 -6.62
CA ALA A 123 -3.25 -8.32 -6.07
C ALA A 123 -3.47 -8.16 -4.55
N ALA A 124 -3.05 -9.15 -3.78
CA ALA A 124 -3.38 -9.29 -2.36
C ALA A 124 -2.21 -9.80 -1.49
N GLY A 125 -0.97 -9.53 -1.89
CA GLY A 125 0.22 -10.03 -1.20
C GLY A 125 0.34 -11.56 -1.27
N LEU A 126 0.09 -12.14 -2.44
CA LEU A 126 -0.01 -13.60 -2.58
C LEU A 126 1.37 -14.24 -2.75
N SER A 127 1.76 -15.07 -1.78
CA SER A 127 2.92 -15.97 -1.91
C SER A 127 2.67 -17.04 -2.98
N VAL A 128 3.68 -17.26 -3.82
CA VAL A 128 3.64 -18.28 -4.88
C VAL A 128 3.98 -19.65 -4.29
N THR A 129 2.97 -20.49 -4.03
CA THR A 129 3.13 -21.85 -3.55
C THR A 129 2.75 -22.88 -4.61
N GLU A 130 3.33 -24.09 -4.53
CA GLU A 130 3.01 -25.16 -5.48
C GLU A 130 1.52 -25.61 -5.39
N LYS A 131 0.90 -25.44 -4.24
CA LYS A 131 -0.53 -25.70 -4.06
C LYS A 131 -1.40 -24.67 -4.79
N ARG A 132 -1.00 -23.40 -4.76
CA ARG A 132 -1.73 -22.29 -5.39
C ARG A 132 -1.56 -22.28 -6.90
N LYS A 133 -0.38 -22.65 -7.42
CA LYS A 133 -0.12 -22.80 -8.87
C LYS A 133 -1.06 -23.78 -9.56
N LYS A 134 -1.65 -24.73 -8.81
CA LYS A 134 -2.64 -25.68 -9.35
C LYS A 134 -4.01 -25.06 -9.54
N LYS A 135 -4.28 -23.89 -8.95
CA LYS A 135 -5.59 -23.24 -8.96
C LYS A 135 -5.61 -21.96 -9.80
N VAL A 136 -4.50 -21.25 -9.84
CA VAL A 136 -4.34 -19.95 -10.52
C VAL A 136 -3.00 -19.90 -11.22
N ARG A 137 -2.86 -18.97 -12.17
CA ARG A 137 -1.58 -18.65 -12.81
C ARG A 137 -0.95 -17.46 -12.11
N PHE A 138 0.36 -17.49 -11.91
CA PHE A 138 1.07 -16.38 -11.31
C PHE A 138 1.82 -15.56 -12.36
N GLY A 139 1.77 -14.26 -12.19
CA GLY A 139 2.56 -13.30 -12.95
C GLY A 139 4.01 -13.21 -12.48
N PRO A 140 4.76 -12.21 -12.96
CA PRO A 140 6.13 -11.95 -12.52
C PRO A 140 6.20 -11.61 -11.02
N THR A 141 7.21 -12.16 -10.34
CA THR A 141 7.52 -11.81 -8.94
C THR A 141 7.88 -10.35 -8.82
N TYR A 142 7.19 -9.58 -7.99
CA TYR A 142 7.50 -8.16 -7.76
C TYR A 142 8.27 -7.91 -6.46
N GLN A 143 8.13 -8.79 -5.47
CA GLN A 143 8.79 -8.71 -4.17
C GLN A 143 9.08 -10.12 -3.64
N LYS A 144 10.03 -10.24 -2.71
CA LYS A 144 10.28 -11.45 -1.94
C LYS A 144 10.13 -11.15 -0.46
N ILE A 145 9.56 -12.09 0.26
CA ILE A 145 9.27 -11.99 1.69
C ILE A 145 9.71 -13.27 2.41
N THR A 146 9.79 -13.20 3.72
CA THR A 146 10.03 -14.36 4.57
C THR A 146 8.89 -14.46 5.58
N PRO A 147 8.12 -15.55 5.63
CA PRO A 147 7.14 -15.80 6.68
C PRO A 147 7.84 -15.98 8.03
N GLN A 148 7.43 -15.22 9.04
CA GLN A 148 8.07 -15.15 10.35
C GLN A 148 7.08 -15.44 11.46
N LEU A 149 7.48 -16.27 12.43
CA LEU A 149 6.75 -16.36 13.68
C LEU A 149 6.91 -15.06 14.46
N VAL A 150 5.79 -14.46 14.85
CA VAL A 150 5.74 -13.19 15.57
C VAL A 150 5.33 -13.42 17.03
N TYR A 151 6.00 -12.72 17.93
CA TYR A 151 5.71 -12.67 19.36
C TYR A 151 5.84 -11.24 19.90
N ARG A 152 5.33 -10.98 21.10
CA ARG A 152 5.47 -9.67 21.75
C ARG A 152 6.73 -9.62 22.61
N SER A 153 7.49 -8.54 22.50
CA SER A 153 8.65 -8.28 23.41
C SER A 153 8.18 -8.16 24.85
N GLY A 154 8.98 -8.71 25.77
CA GLY A 154 8.59 -8.88 27.17
C GLY A 154 8.09 -10.30 27.48
N SER A 155 7.62 -11.05 26.48
CA SER A 155 7.35 -12.48 26.58
C SER A 155 8.59 -13.31 26.25
N ARG A 156 8.59 -14.60 26.63
CA ARG A 156 9.68 -15.51 26.29
C ARG A 156 9.76 -15.71 24.77
N ARG A 157 10.89 -15.41 24.17
CA ARG A 157 11.14 -15.67 22.75
C ARG A 157 11.25 -17.18 22.49
N PRO A 158 10.39 -17.78 21.70
CA PRO A 158 10.57 -19.17 21.25
C PRO A 158 11.73 -19.24 20.25
N LYS A 159 12.48 -20.34 20.24
CA LYS A 159 13.61 -20.57 19.33
C LYS A 159 13.24 -21.53 18.19
N THR A 160 12.26 -22.40 18.43
CA THR A 160 11.73 -23.38 17.49
C THR A 160 10.22 -23.51 17.67
N LEU A 161 9.54 -24.20 16.76
CA LEU A 161 8.11 -24.54 16.89
C LEU A 161 7.82 -25.43 18.12
N ALA A 162 8.79 -26.23 18.54
CA ALA A 162 8.64 -27.07 19.75
C ALA A 162 8.65 -26.27 21.07
N ASP A 163 9.14 -25.02 21.04
CA ASP A 163 9.17 -24.15 22.21
C ASP A 163 7.85 -23.37 22.44
N LEU A 164 6.89 -23.50 21.52
CA LEU A 164 5.63 -22.75 21.60
C LEU A 164 4.82 -23.20 22.81
N SER A 165 4.39 -22.24 23.59
CA SER A 165 3.53 -22.44 24.76
C SER A 165 2.49 -21.33 24.78
N GLY A 166 1.26 -21.65 24.41
CA GLY A 166 0.18 -20.69 24.30
C GLY A 166 -0.52 -20.77 22.94
N ILE A 167 -1.29 -19.75 22.62
CA ILE A 167 -2.18 -19.71 21.47
C ILE A 167 -1.42 -19.21 20.25
N LEU A 168 -1.39 -20.03 19.20
CA LEU A 168 -0.94 -19.65 17.85
C LEU A 168 -2.17 -19.52 16.95
N GLU A 169 -2.39 -18.35 16.38
CA GLU A 169 -3.46 -18.14 15.41
C GLU A 169 -2.87 -17.63 14.08
N VAL A 170 -3.44 -18.08 12.97
CA VAL A 170 -3.05 -17.69 11.63
C VAL A 170 -4.28 -17.44 10.76
N VAL A 171 -4.11 -16.66 9.70
CA VAL A 171 -5.19 -16.41 8.73
C VAL A 171 -5.54 -17.71 8.00
N ALA A 172 -6.82 -18.07 8.01
CA ALA A 172 -7.32 -19.26 7.34
C ALA A 172 -7.04 -19.21 5.83
N GLY A 173 -6.56 -20.33 5.25
CA GLY A 173 -6.23 -20.46 3.82
C GLY A 173 -5.03 -19.62 3.36
N SER A 174 -4.31 -19.01 4.29
CA SER A 174 -3.06 -18.32 3.98
C SER A 174 -1.92 -19.29 3.65
N SER A 175 -0.83 -18.79 3.07
CA SER A 175 0.42 -19.54 2.94
C SER A 175 1.00 -19.91 4.30
N HIS A 176 0.76 -19.10 5.33
CA HIS A 176 1.20 -19.36 6.69
C HIS A 176 0.58 -20.66 7.24
N GLU A 177 -0.74 -20.84 7.06
CA GLU A 177 -1.41 -22.08 7.42
C GLU A 177 -0.88 -23.28 6.59
N GLU A 178 -0.65 -23.06 5.27
CA GLU A 178 -0.08 -24.10 4.42
C GLU A 178 1.29 -24.58 4.92
N HIS A 179 2.14 -23.68 5.43
CA HIS A 179 3.44 -24.04 6.02
C HIS A 179 3.30 -24.79 7.33
N LEU A 180 2.40 -24.36 8.22
CA LEU A 180 2.17 -25.08 9.49
C LEU A 180 1.68 -26.50 9.25
N VAL A 181 0.76 -26.68 8.29
CA VAL A 181 0.30 -28.02 7.86
C VAL A 181 1.46 -28.88 7.34
N ALA A 182 2.35 -28.30 6.55
CA ALA A 182 3.52 -29.01 6.02
C ALA A 182 4.54 -29.38 7.11
N LEU A 183 4.66 -28.58 8.17
CA LEU A 183 5.59 -28.79 9.29
C LEU A 183 5.01 -29.70 10.38
N GLN A 184 3.70 -29.91 10.43
CA GLN A 184 3.05 -30.71 11.47
C GLN A 184 3.57 -32.15 11.59
N PRO A 185 3.98 -32.88 10.52
CA PRO A 185 4.58 -34.18 10.65
C PRO A 185 5.92 -34.18 11.41
N GLU A 186 6.69 -33.10 11.33
CA GLU A 186 7.94 -32.93 12.07
C GLU A 186 7.69 -32.46 13.52
N TYR A 187 6.58 -31.71 13.74
CA TYR A 187 6.17 -31.18 15.04
C TYR A 187 4.76 -31.64 15.41
N PRO A 188 4.56 -32.90 15.81
CA PRO A 188 3.22 -33.45 16.06
C PRO A 188 2.39 -32.76 17.14
N GLU A 189 3.04 -32.13 18.11
CA GLU A 189 2.41 -31.34 19.18
C GLU A 189 2.03 -29.92 18.75
N LEU A 190 2.42 -29.49 17.53
CA LEU A 190 2.11 -28.17 17.00
C LEU A 190 0.60 -28.06 16.75
N THR A 191 -0.02 -27.10 17.42
CA THR A 191 -1.44 -26.76 17.24
C THR A 191 -1.59 -25.29 16.94
N TRP A 192 -2.57 -24.96 16.11
CA TRP A 192 -2.94 -23.59 15.78
C TRP A 192 -4.43 -23.46 15.52
N THR A 193 -4.92 -22.25 15.55
CA THR A 193 -6.29 -21.92 15.14
C THR A 193 -6.23 -21.08 13.86
N ALA A 194 -6.92 -21.54 12.83
CA ALA A 194 -7.12 -20.76 11.61
C ALA A 194 -8.31 -19.79 11.80
N ARG A 195 -8.09 -18.50 11.52
CA ARG A 195 -9.06 -17.41 11.71
C ARG A 195 -9.39 -16.73 10.39
N GLU A 196 -10.60 -16.20 10.29
CA GLU A 196 -11.03 -15.36 9.17
C GLU A 196 -10.59 -13.89 9.33
N ASN A 197 -9.94 -13.55 10.42
CA ASN A 197 -9.34 -12.24 10.68
C ASN A 197 -8.24 -11.92 9.67
N SER A 198 -7.96 -10.64 9.49
CA SER A 198 -6.79 -10.18 8.73
C SER A 198 -5.49 -10.46 9.48
N ASN A 199 -4.36 -10.43 8.76
CA ASN A 199 -3.05 -10.58 9.40
C ASN A 199 -2.72 -9.40 10.33
N GLU A 200 -3.18 -8.21 9.97
CA GLU A 200 -3.07 -6.99 10.78
C GLU A 200 -3.80 -7.15 12.12
N GLU A 201 -5.02 -7.71 12.13
CA GLU A 201 -5.76 -7.96 13.36
C GLU A 201 -5.07 -8.99 14.25
N LEU A 202 -4.53 -10.07 13.67
CA LEU A 202 -3.77 -11.06 14.45
C LEU A 202 -2.49 -10.47 15.03
N LEU A 203 -1.80 -9.57 14.32
CA LEU A 203 -0.66 -8.81 14.86
C LEU A 203 -1.08 -7.93 16.04
N VAL A 204 -2.25 -7.27 15.97
CA VAL A 204 -2.81 -6.50 17.09
C VAL A 204 -3.13 -7.42 18.26
N TYR A 205 -3.70 -8.61 18.04
CA TYR A 205 -4.00 -9.58 19.11
C TYR A 205 -2.73 -10.04 19.83
N VAL A 206 -1.61 -10.26 19.10
CA VAL A 206 -0.30 -10.52 19.74
C VAL A 206 0.16 -9.31 20.55
N TRP A 207 0.01 -8.11 20.02
CA TRP A 207 0.39 -6.89 20.72
C TRP A 207 -0.43 -6.64 21.99
N GLU A 208 -1.75 -6.89 21.95
CA GLU A 208 -2.67 -6.80 23.09
C GLU A 208 -2.56 -7.98 24.05
N GLN A 209 -1.76 -9.02 23.72
CA GLN A 209 -1.61 -10.27 24.49
C GLN A 209 -2.90 -11.10 24.58
N LEU A 210 -3.76 -11.01 23.59
CA LEU A 210 -4.94 -11.89 23.45
C LEU A 210 -4.54 -13.26 22.92
N ILE A 211 -3.46 -13.31 22.13
CA ILE A 211 -2.77 -14.53 21.67
C ILE A 211 -1.26 -14.36 21.87
N GLU A 212 -0.54 -15.48 21.96
CA GLU A 212 0.91 -15.43 22.15
C GLU A 212 1.67 -15.29 20.84
N TYR A 213 1.16 -15.90 19.75
CA TYR A 213 1.87 -15.99 18.48
C TYR A 213 0.95 -15.84 17.28
N THR A 214 1.50 -15.28 16.21
CA THR A 214 0.96 -15.39 14.85
C THR A 214 2.10 -15.57 13.86
N VAL A 215 1.80 -15.80 12.59
CA VAL A 215 2.78 -15.78 11.50
C VAL A 215 2.45 -14.60 10.59
N ALA A 216 3.47 -13.83 10.24
CA ALA A 216 3.33 -12.69 9.32
C ALA A 216 4.51 -12.64 8.35
N ASP A 217 4.27 -12.08 7.19
CA ASP A 217 5.31 -11.80 6.21
C ASP A 217 6.24 -10.69 6.70
N SER A 218 7.52 -10.80 6.38
CA SER A 218 8.55 -9.87 6.84
C SER A 218 8.27 -8.40 6.49
N ASN A 219 7.67 -8.13 5.31
CA ASN A 219 7.26 -6.79 4.90
C ASN A 219 6.05 -6.28 5.70
N GLU A 220 5.04 -7.13 5.97
CA GLU A 220 3.89 -6.79 6.80
C GLU A 220 4.30 -6.50 8.24
N LEU A 221 5.11 -7.39 8.82
CA LEU A 221 5.65 -7.19 10.17
C LEU A 221 6.47 -5.90 10.25
N ALA A 222 7.31 -5.62 9.26
CA ALA A 222 8.13 -4.41 9.23
C ALA A 222 7.27 -3.14 9.23
N VAL A 223 6.20 -3.09 8.42
CA VAL A 223 5.24 -1.97 8.40
C VAL A 223 4.52 -1.83 9.74
N ASN A 224 3.99 -2.93 10.30
CA ASN A 224 3.21 -2.91 11.54
C ASN A 224 4.05 -2.54 12.76
N ARG A 225 5.35 -2.88 12.79
CA ARG A 225 6.25 -2.53 13.90
C ARG A 225 6.44 -1.03 14.10
N ARG A 226 6.12 -0.19 13.13
CA ARG A 226 6.09 1.27 13.30
C ARG A 226 5.01 1.70 14.29
N PHE A 227 3.88 0.99 14.28
CA PHE A 227 2.71 1.27 15.10
C PHE A 227 2.73 0.45 16.39
N TYR A 228 3.19 -0.79 16.31
CA TYR A 228 3.25 -1.78 17.39
C TYR A 228 4.70 -2.25 17.62
N PRO A 229 5.55 -1.39 18.21
CA PRO A 229 6.99 -1.63 18.31
C PRO A 229 7.37 -2.84 19.17
N GLU A 230 6.47 -3.35 19.99
CA GLU A 230 6.66 -4.57 20.76
C GLU A 230 6.65 -5.85 19.93
N LEU A 231 6.06 -5.83 18.75
CA LEU A 231 6.06 -7.00 17.86
C LEU A 231 7.49 -7.33 17.41
N LYS A 232 7.87 -8.59 17.54
CA LYS A 232 9.22 -9.07 17.19
C LYS A 232 9.14 -10.37 16.41
N PRO A 233 9.97 -10.55 15.37
CA PRO A 233 10.15 -11.87 14.78
C PRO A 233 10.91 -12.77 15.77
N ALA A 234 10.40 -13.99 15.94
CA ALA A 234 11.09 -15.02 16.69
C ALA A 234 12.11 -15.76 15.82
N PHE A 235 11.63 -16.32 14.71
CA PHE A 235 12.39 -17.03 13.70
C PHE A 235 11.58 -17.13 12.40
N ASP A 236 12.23 -17.51 11.31
CA ASP A 236 11.60 -17.69 10.01
C ASP A 236 10.91 -19.07 9.95
N ILE A 237 9.68 -19.11 9.44
CA ILE A 237 8.88 -20.34 9.30
C ILE A 237 9.29 -21.09 8.03
N SER A 238 9.60 -20.38 6.96
CA SER A 238 10.08 -20.93 5.70
C SER A 238 11.20 -20.07 5.11
N PRO A 239 11.92 -20.55 4.09
CA PRO A 239 12.80 -19.69 3.28
C PRO A 239 12.07 -18.55 2.62
N GLU A 240 12.83 -17.63 2.02
CA GLU A 240 12.29 -16.49 1.27
C GLU A 240 11.37 -16.95 0.14
N GLU A 241 10.21 -16.30 0.02
CA GLU A 241 9.15 -16.60 -0.94
C GLU A 241 8.86 -15.43 -1.86
N PRO A 242 8.53 -15.71 -3.14
CA PRO A 242 8.12 -14.68 -4.07
C PRO A 242 6.66 -14.28 -3.88
N LEU A 243 6.37 -12.98 -3.95
CA LEU A 243 5.03 -12.42 -4.12
C LEU A 243 4.77 -12.14 -5.59
N ALA A 244 3.59 -12.50 -6.07
CA ALA A 244 3.17 -12.24 -7.44
C ALA A 244 1.64 -12.08 -7.54
N TRP A 245 1.17 -11.34 -8.55
CA TRP A 245 -0.24 -11.30 -8.91
C TRP A 245 -0.71 -12.66 -9.40
N ALA A 246 -1.94 -13.01 -9.05
CA ALA A 246 -2.58 -14.24 -9.54
C ALA A 246 -3.63 -13.90 -10.60
N PHE A 247 -3.72 -14.75 -11.61
CA PHE A 247 -4.63 -14.65 -12.75
C PHE A 247 -5.51 -15.88 -12.84
N PRO A 248 -6.72 -15.80 -13.44
CA PRO A 248 -7.57 -16.95 -13.68
C PRO A 248 -6.81 -18.09 -14.39
N PRO A 249 -7.12 -19.35 -14.11
CA PRO A 249 -6.60 -20.50 -14.90
C PRO A 249 -7.18 -20.46 -16.33
N GLY A 250 -6.56 -21.17 -17.26
CA GLY A 250 -7.03 -21.29 -18.65
C GLY A 250 -5.93 -20.99 -19.65
N ASP A 251 -6.29 -21.01 -20.95
CA ASP A 251 -5.35 -20.86 -22.06
C ASP A 251 -5.17 -19.40 -22.52
N ASP A 252 -6.07 -18.51 -22.11
CA ASP A 252 -5.97 -17.08 -22.42
C ASP A 252 -4.86 -16.42 -21.60
N ASN A 253 -3.77 -16.07 -22.26
CA ASN A 253 -2.62 -15.39 -21.67
C ASN A 253 -2.62 -13.87 -21.92
N SER A 254 -3.63 -13.34 -22.60
CA SER A 254 -3.62 -11.97 -23.12
C SER A 254 -3.32 -10.91 -22.05
N LEU A 255 -4.01 -10.95 -20.91
CA LEU A 255 -3.78 -10.04 -19.79
C LEU A 255 -2.48 -10.36 -19.02
N LEU A 256 -2.16 -11.64 -18.82
CA LEU A 256 -0.93 -12.08 -18.16
C LEU A 256 0.31 -11.62 -18.95
N ASP A 257 0.31 -11.77 -20.28
CA ASP A 257 1.41 -11.33 -21.13
C ASP A 257 1.60 -9.80 -21.07
N LYS A 258 0.51 -9.04 -21.00
CA LYS A 258 0.57 -7.59 -20.75
C LYS A 258 1.18 -7.27 -19.38
N ALA A 259 0.81 -7.99 -18.34
CA ALA A 259 1.43 -7.83 -17.03
C ALA A 259 2.94 -8.17 -17.03
N VAL A 260 3.36 -9.20 -17.77
CA VAL A 260 4.79 -9.54 -17.96
C VAL A 260 5.53 -8.37 -18.62
N LEU A 261 5.00 -7.78 -19.68
CA LEU A 261 5.61 -6.63 -20.35
C LEU A 261 5.67 -5.40 -19.43
N PHE A 262 4.59 -5.13 -18.71
CA PHE A 262 4.51 -4.05 -17.72
C PHE A 262 5.58 -4.22 -16.64
N PHE A 263 5.68 -5.39 -15.99
CA PHE A 263 6.68 -5.63 -14.95
C PHE A 263 8.12 -5.54 -15.46
N ASN A 264 8.39 -5.99 -16.68
CA ASN A 264 9.72 -5.84 -17.28
C ASN A 264 10.06 -4.35 -17.46
N ARG A 265 9.13 -3.57 -18.01
CA ARG A 265 9.31 -2.12 -18.18
C ARG A 265 9.57 -1.42 -16.86
N ILE A 266 8.71 -1.61 -15.83
CA ILE A 266 8.85 -0.90 -14.54
C ILE A 266 10.07 -1.35 -13.72
N ARG A 267 10.66 -2.52 -14.03
CA ARG A 267 11.97 -2.92 -13.48
C ARG A 267 13.12 -2.21 -14.19
N GLU A 268 13.07 -2.15 -15.51
CA GLU A 268 14.12 -1.53 -16.35
C GLU A 268 14.21 -0.02 -16.11
N ASP A 269 13.07 0.67 -16.02
CA ASP A 269 13.01 2.11 -15.78
C ASP A 269 13.14 2.50 -14.31
N GLY A 270 13.15 1.51 -13.38
CA GLY A 270 13.32 1.69 -11.95
C GLY A 270 12.04 2.07 -11.20
N THR A 271 10.87 2.14 -11.85
CA THR A 271 9.59 2.49 -11.22
C THR A 271 9.23 1.52 -10.09
N LEU A 272 9.42 0.21 -10.27
CA LEU A 272 9.16 -0.78 -9.23
C LEU A 272 10.05 -0.56 -7.99
N VAL A 273 11.34 -0.27 -8.19
CA VAL A 273 12.28 -0.02 -7.09
C VAL A 273 11.91 1.28 -6.35
N GLN A 274 11.42 2.29 -7.05
CA GLN A 274 10.94 3.54 -6.45
C GLN A 274 9.67 3.32 -5.63
N LEU A 275 8.74 2.49 -6.12
CA LEU A 275 7.52 2.15 -5.40
C LEU A 275 7.84 1.36 -4.12
N ILE A 276 8.73 0.36 -4.20
CA ILE A 276 9.22 -0.39 -3.03
C ILE A 276 9.90 0.57 -2.03
N GLU A 277 10.74 1.50 -2.50
CA GLU A 277 11.36 2.50 -1.63
C GLU A 277 10.33 3.41 -0.95
N ARG A 278 9.26 3.79 -1.64
CA ARG A 278 8.20 4.64 -1.08
C ARG A 278 7.51 3.97 0.11
N TYR A 279 7.20 2.69 0.00
CA TYR A 279 6.46 1.96 1.03
C TYR A 279 7.37 1.36 2.12
N TYR A 280 8.57 0.91 1.76
CA TYR A 280 9.43 0.10 2.65
C TYR A 280 10.81 0.69 2.91
N GLY A 281 11.28 1.66 2.14
CA GLY A 281 12.67 2.12 2.15
C GLY A 281 13.11 2.87 3.41
N HIS A 282 12.17 3.31 4.24
CA HIS A 282 12.43 4.02 5.51
C HIS A 282 12.21 3.12 6.75
N ILE A 283 11.94 1.82 6.55
CA ILE A 283 11.64 0.88 7.64
C ILE A 283 12.91 0.18 8.19
N GLY A 284 14.06 0.35 7.53
CA GLY A 284 15.27 -0.46 7.74
C GLY A 284 15.92 -0.37 9.12
N ASP A 285 15.93 0.79 9.77
CA ASP A 285 16.56 1.04 11.07
C ASP A 285 15.48 1.28 12.15
N PHE A 286 14.76 0.22 12.51
CA PHE A 286 13.69 0.31 13.51
C PHE A 286 14.25 0.64 14.91
N ASP A 287 13.96 1.85 15.40
CA ASP A 287 14.26 2.30 16.76
C ASP A 287 13.04 2.13 17.68
N TYR A 288 12.99 1.01 18.40
CA TYR A 288 11.94 0.70 19.37
C TYR A 288 11.78 1.79 20.45
N VAL A 289 12.89 2.26 21.02
CA VAL A 289 12.86 3.25 22.12
C VAL A 289 12.41 4.61 21.60
N GLY A 290 12.93 5.01 20.44
CA GLY A 290 12.54 6.26 19.77
C GLY A 290 11.06 6.28 19.40
N THR A 291 10.55 5.18 18.83
CA THR A 291 9.13 5.06 18.45
C THR A 291 8.20 5.17 19.65
N ARG A 292 8.47 4.45 20.74
CA ARG A 292 7.67 4.52 21.98
C ARG A 292 7.69 5.92 22.59
N ARG A 293 8.84 6.58 22.57
CA ARG A 293 8.96 7.96 23.04
C ARG A 293 8.14 8.90 22.14
N TYR A 294 8.22 8.74 20.83
CA TYR A 294 7.45 9.53 19.89
C TYR A 294 5.94 9.41 20.14
N GLN A 295 5.42 8.20 20.25
CA GLN A 295 4.01 7.94 20.53
C GLN A 295 3.57 8.62 21.83
N ALA A 296 4.36 8.50 22.91
CA ALA A 296 4.07 9.21 24.15
C ALA A 296 4.11 10.74 23.99
N ASP A 297 5.09 11.27 23.24
CA ASP A 297 5.19 12.71 22.99
C ASP A 297 4.02 13.23 22.11
N VAL A 298 3.44 12.40 21.22
CA VAL A 298 2.21 12.72 20.50
C VAL A 298 1.03 12.91 21.43
N GLU A 299 0.89 12.08 22.47
CA GLU A 299 -0.20 12.18 23.44
C GLU A 299 -0.01 13.35 24.43
N PHE A 300 1.23 13.57 24.91
CA PHE A 300 1.48 14.47 26.05
C PHE A 300 2.10 15.81 25.66
N ARG A 301 2.82 15.90 24.54
CA ARG A 301 3.56 17.11 24.17
C ARG A 301 2.98 17.82 22.95
N LEU A 302 2.61 17.08 21.90
CA LEU A 302 2.04 17.65 20.67
C LEU A 302 0.77 18.50 20.91
N PRO A 303 -0.17 18.16 21.82
CA PRO A 303 -1.39 18.96 21.98
C PRO A 303 -1.13 20.44 22.27
N ARG A 304 0.00 20.78 22.89
CA ARG A 304 0.41 22.17 23.15
C ARG A 304 0.66 22.98 21.87
N TYR A 305 1.07 22.32 20.79
CA TYR A 305 1.54 22.96 19.56
C TYR A 305 0.66 22.62 18.34
N ARG A 306 -0.31 21.71 18.50
CA ARG A 306 -1.10 21.16 17.39
C ARG A 306 -1.75 22.25 16.55
N GLU A 307 -2.45 23.19 17.18
CA GLU A 307 -3.13 24.27 16.45
C GLU A 307 -2.14 25.16 15.70
N MET A 308 -0.97 25.46 16.29
CA MET A 308 0.08 26.24 15.63
C MET A 308 0.61 25.52 14.37
N PHE A 309 0.75 24.17 14.42
CA PHE A 309 1.11 23.37 13.25
C PHE A 309 0.01 23.39 12.19
N ILE A 310 -1.26 23.29 12.57
CA ILE A 310 -2.40 23.34 11.65
C ILE A 310 -2.46 24.70 10.95
N GLU A 311 -2.39 25.79 11.69
CA GLU A 311 -2.42 27.16 11.15
C GLU A 311 -1.26 27.40 10.17
N ALA A 312 -0.03 27.14 10.61
CA ALA A 312 1.15 27.37 9.77
C ALA A 312 1.18 26.49 8.51
N ALA A 313 0.75 25.24 8.60
CA ALA A 313 0.68 24.34 7.46
C ALA A 313 -0.40 24.76 6.45
N SER A 314 -1.55 25.25 6.95
CA SER A 314 -2.64 25.77 6.11
C SER A 314 -2.19 26.96 5.28
N GLU A 315 -1.36 27.87 5.82
CA GLU A 315 -0.84 29.04 5.09
C GLU A 315 -0.03 28.68 3.85
N VAL A 316 0.66 27.51 3.88
CA VAL A 316 1.54 27.08 2.78
C VAL A 316 0.97 25.89 2.01
N GLY A 317 -0.25 25.43 2.34
CA GLY A 317 -0.94 24.35 1.65
C GLY A 317 -0.31 22.97 1.84
N MET A 318 0.19 22.66 3.05
CA MET A 318 0.78 21.35 3.36
C MET A 318 0.02 20.63 4.49
N ASP A 319 0.25 19.32 4.60
CA ASP A 319 -0.28 18.53 5.72
C ASP A 319 0.44 18.96 7.03
N TRP A 320 -0.34 19.38 8.04
CA TRP A 320 0.18 19.79 9.33
C TRP A 320 0.97 18.68 10.04
N ARG A 321 0.62 17.42 9.78
CA ARG A 321 1.30 16.25 10.36
C ARG A 321 2.73 16.11 9.83
N LEU A 322 2.96 16.47 8.57
CA LEU A 322 4.30 16.52 8.01
C LEU A 322 5.13 17.62 8.69
N LEU A 323 4.56 18.82 8.87
CA LEU A 323 5.23 19.91 9.57
C LEU A 323 5.52 19.56 11.03
N ALA A 324 4.57 18.90 11.72
CA ALA A 324 4.76 18.41 13.08
C ALA A 324 5.85 17.34 13.17
N ALA A 325 5.93 16.40 12.21
CA ALA A 325 6.99 15.40 12.13
C ALA A 325 8.37 16.04 11.97
N ILE A 326 8.49 17.11 11.17
CA ILE A 326 9.72 17.91 11.06
C ILE A 326 10.06 18.54 12.40
N GLY A 327 9.12 19.19 13.06
CA GLY A 327 9.34 19.79 14.37
C GLY A 327 9.80 18.78 15.43
N TYR A 328 9.30 17.55 15.35
CA TYR A 328 9.78 16.47 16.21
C TYR A 328 11.21 16.04 15.88
N GLN A 329 11.53 15.88 14.62
CA GLN A 329 12.90 15.56 14.17
C GLN A 329 13.89 16.64 14.58
N GLU A 330 13.50 17.91 14.60
CA GLU A 330 14.36 19.04 14.97
C GLU A 330 14.60 19.14 16.48
N SER A 331 13.56 19.05 17.29
CA SER A 331 13.64 19.39 18.71
C SER A 331 12.91 18.42 19.65
N HIS A 332 12.27 17.38 19.15
CA HIS A 332 11.27 16.58 19.87
C HIS A 332 10.15 17.47 20.47
N TRP A 333 9.72 18.51 19.72
CA TRP A 333 8.78 19.54 20.17
C TRP A 333 9.17 20.22 21.48
N ASN A 334 10.48 20.44 21.70
CA ASN A 334 10.99 21.20 22.82
C ASN A 334 11.35 22.63 22.35
N ALA A 335 10.56 23.62 22.75
CA ALA A 335 10.77 25.01 22.36
C ALA A 335 12.10 25.59 22.90
N ASP A 336 12.61 25.05 24.02
CA ASP A 336 13.86 25.49 24.65
C ASP A 336 15.09 24.73 24.12
N ALA A 337 14.91 23.87 23.10
CA ALA A 337 16.02 23.09 22.57
C ALA A 337 17.10 23.96 21.96
N VAL A 338 18.36 23.57 22.20
CA VAL A 338 19.57 24.23 21.67
C VAL A 338 20.44 23.15 21.03
N SER A 339 20.76 23.33 19.76
CA SER A 339 21.68 22.44 19.05
C SER A 339 23.14 22.68 19.48
N PRO A 340 24.05 21.72 19.25
CA PRO A 340 25.50 21.92 19.49
C PRO A 340 26.10 23.12 18.76
N THR A 341 25.48 23.56 17.66
CA THR A 341 25.89 24.71 16.86
C THR A 341 25.17 26.00 17.24
N GLY A 342 24.34 25.98 18.32
CA GLY A 342 23.65 27.16 18.83
C GLY A 342 22.35 27.52 18.09
N VAL A 343 21.85 26.63 17.24
CA VAL A 343 20.52 26.78 16.63
C VAL A 343 19.46 26.50 17.69
N ARG A 344 18.35 27.25 17.70
CA ARG A 344 17.34 27.22 18.76
C ARG A 344 15.91 27.23 18.22
N GLY A 345 14.97 26.87 19.10
CA GLY A 345 13.53 26.89 18.85
C GLY A 345 13.00 25.56 18.35
N ILE A 346 11.69 25.46 18.28
CA ILE A 346 11.01 24.17 18.02
C ILE A 346 11.32 23.61 16.62
N MET A 347 11.54 24.49 15.61
CA MET A 347 11.91 24.13 14.24
C MET A 347 13.40 24.31 13.92
N MET A 348 14.24 24.61 14.92
CA MET A 348 15.70 24.75 14.78
C MET A 348 16.13 25.64 13.59
N LEU A 349 15.48 26.80 13.43
CA LEU A 349 15.85 27.76 12.37
C LEU A 349 17.15 28.47 12.70
N THR A 350 18.06 28.58 11.73
CA THR A 350 19.20 29.48 11.84
C THR A 350 18.75 30.93 11.83
N LEU A 351 19.60 31.87 12.24
CA LEU A 351 19.26 33.30 12.17
C LEU A 351 19.00 33.75 10.75
N ASP A 352 19.80 33.27 9.79
CA ASP A 352 19.64 33.60 8.38
C ASP A 352 18.33 33.01 7.82
N ALA A 353 18.02 31.74 8.11
CA ALA A 353 16.76 31.12 7.67
C ALA A 353 15.53 31.87 8.25
N ALA A 354 15.55 32.24 9.54
CA ALA A 354 14.47 32.99 10.16
C ALA A 354 14.27 34.35 9.50
N LYS A 355 15.37 35.06 9.20
CA LYS A 355 15.36 36.34 8.52
C LYS A 355 14.83 36.23 7.07
N ASP A 356 15.26 35.19 6.35
CA ASP A 356 14.85 34.97 4.96
C ASP A 356 13.35 34.74 4.82
N VAL A 357 12.71 34.14 5.86
CA VAL A 357 11.27 33.89 5.88
C VAL A 357 10.46 34.88 6.71
N GLY A 358 11.11 35.99 7.17
CA GLY A 358 10.47 37.13 7.83
C GLY A 358 10.06 36.85 9.29
N ILE A 359 10.76 35.96 10.02
CA ILE A 359 10.52 35.65 11.42
C ILE A 359 11.39 36.49 12.32
N GLU A 360 10.77 37.25 13.26
CA GLU A 360 11.45 38.11 14.20
C GLU A 360 12.01 37.36 15.40
N ASN A 361 11.24 36.41 15.93
CA ASN A 361 11.61 35.65 17.13
C ASN A 361 11.48 34.13 16.91
N ARG A 362 12.56 33.47 16.48
CA ARG A 362 12.60 32.00 16.29
C ARG A 362 12.49 31.19 17.60
N LEU A 363 12.50 31.85 18.78
CA LEU A 363 12.32 31.19 20.07
C LEU A 363 10.86 31.17 20.50
N ASP A 364 10.00 31.98 19.91
CA ASP A 364 8.57 31.88 20.07
C ASP A 364 8.04 30.67 19.28
N PRO A 365 7.34 29.75 19.92
CA PRO A 365 6.91 28.50 19.25
C PRO A 365 6.07 28.74 18.02
N ALA A 366 5.12 29.69 18.04
CA ALA A 366 4.24 29.96 16.92
C ALA A 366 5.03 30.51 15.73
N GLN A 367 5.87 31.52 15.96
CA GLN A 367 6.74 32.09 14.93
C GLN A 367 7.76 31.07 14.41
N SER A 368 8.31 30.22 15.29
CA SER A 368 9.25 29.18 14.87
C SER A 368 8.60 28.15 13.94
N ILE A 369 7.36 27.72 14.25
CA ILE A 369 6.58 26.78 13.42
C ILE A 369 6.20 27.41 12.09
N GLU A 370 5.71 28.64 12.10
CA GLU A 370 5.42 29.44 10.90
C GLU A 370 6.66 29.58 10.01
N GLY A 371 7.79 29.93 10.60
CA GLY A 371 9.05 30.03 9.88
C GLY A 371 9.52 28.71 9.30
N GLY A 372 9.35 27.61 10.02
CA GLY A 372 9.65 26.25 9.52
C GLY A 372 8.79 25.88 8.31
N ALA A 373 7.48 26.18 8.35
CA ALA A 373 6.55 25.95 7.24
C ALA A 373 6.96 26.76 6.00
N ARG A 374 7.19 28.06 6.16
CA ARG A 374 7.63 28.94 5.07
C ARG A 374 8.99 28.53 4.49
N TYR A 375 9.94 28.13 5.34
CA TYR A 375 11.26 27.69 4.90
C TYR A 375 11.17 26.37 4.09
N LEU A 376 10.36 25.40 4.54
CA LEU A 376 10.12 24.17 3.77
C LEU A 376 9.44 24.48 2.44
N SER A 377 8.41 25.32 2.44
CA SER A 377 7.73 25.77 1.21
C SER A 377 8.69 26.41 0.23
N ALA A 378 9.61 27.27 0.73
CA ALA A 378 10.67 27.85 -0.09
C ALA A 378 11.65 26.78 -0.64
N MET A 379 11.97 25.73 0.12
CA MET A 379 12.79 24.62 -0.40
C MET A 379 12.05 23.82 -1.46
N ILE A 380 10.77 23.50 -1.27
CA ILE A 380 9.91 22.84 -2.27
C ILE A 380 9.87 23.68 -3.56
N GLY A 381 9.74 25.01 -3.46
CA GLY A 381 9.74 25.91 -4.59
C GLY A 381 11.07 25.96 -5.38
N LYS A 382 12.20 25.62 -4.76
CA LYS A 382 13.50 25.50 -5.43
C LYS A 382 13.67 24.16 -6.17
N ILE A 383 12.93 23.12 -5.78
CA ILE A 383 12.98 21.82 -6.47
C ILE A 383 12.26 21.94 -7.83
N PRO A 384 12.87 21.49 -8.94
CA PRO A 384 12.29 21.61 -10.27
C PRO A 384 10.86 21.04 -10.35
N GLU A 385 9.96 21.76 -11.02
CA GLU A 385 8.53 21.40 -11.14
C GLU A 385 8.28 20.06 -11.81
N ARG A 386 9.18 19.59 -12.68
CA ARG A 386 9.11 18.27 -13.32
C ARG A 386 9.24 17.12 -12.32
N ILE A 387 9.76 17.37 -11.10
CA ILE A 387 9.87 16.37 -10.06
C ILE A 387 8.53 16.32 -9.33
N THR A 388 7.86 15.18 -9.44
CA THR A 388 6.54 14.93 -8.83
C THR A 388 6.67 14.44 -7.39
N GLU A 389 5.57 14.49 -6.65
CA GLU A 389 5.50 13.87 -5.32
C GLU A 389 5.64 12.33 -5.40
N PRO A 390 6.17 11.70 -4.38
CA PRO A 390 6.72 12.28 -3.14
C PRO A 390 8.21 12.67 -3.24
N ASP A 391 8.89 12.43 -4.37
CA ASP A 391 10.31 12.72 -4.55
C ASP A 391 10.61 14.20 -4.32
N ARG A 392 9.70 15.08 -4.75
CA ARG A 392 9.83 16.54 -4.58
C ARG A 392 9.94 16.92 -3.11
N THR A 393 9.03 16.40 -2.29
CA THR A 393 9.03 16.62 -0.83
C THR A 393 10.26 16.01 -0.18
N TRP A 394 10.68 14.79 -0.54
CA TRP A 394 11.87 14.16 0.06
C TRP A 394 13.16 14.93 -0.25
N LEU A 395 13.31 15.41 -1.48
CA LEU A 395 14.46 16.25 -1.87
C LEU A 395 14.43 17.60 -1.14
N ALA A 396 13.25 18.21 -0.96
CA ALA A 396 13.12 19.46 -0.22
C ALA A 396 13.45 19.29 1.27
N LEU A 397 13.06 18.17 1.91
CA LEU A 397 13.46 17.83 3.27
C LEU A 397 14.96 17.64 3.41
N ALA A 398 15.59 16.97 2.44
CA ALA A 398 17.06 16.88 2.41
C ALA A 398 17.71 18.26 2.27
N ALA A 399 17.17 19.14 1.41
CA ALA A 399 17.63 20.53 1.29
C ALA A 399 17.42 21.36 2.55
N TYR A 400 16.32 21.14 3.27
CA TYR A 400 16.05 21.77 4.57
C TYR A 400 17.16 21.48 5.58
N ASN A 401 17.62 20.21 5.63
CA ASN A 401 18.65 19.75 6.56
C ASN A 401 20.08 20.16 6.16
N ILE A 402 20.47 19.86 4.91
CA ILE A 402 21.87 20.02 4.46
C ILE A 402 22.15 21.30 3.69
N GLY A 403 21.08 22.01 3.28
CA GLY A 403 21.13 23.15 2.40
C GLY A 403 21.00 22.77 0.91
N TYR A 404 20.27 23.61 0.17
CA TYR A 404 19.97 23.37 -1.25
C TYR A 404 21.22 23.18 -2.12
N GLY A 405 22.31 23.92 -1.85
CA GLY A 405 23.56 23.80 -2.61
C GLY A 405 24.18 22.40 -2.52
N HIS A 406 24.22 21.81 -1.32
CA HIS A 406 24.74 20.46 -1.13
C HIS A 406 23.81 19.37 -1.69
N LEU A 407 22.48 19.62 -1.70
CA LEU A 407 21.55 18.74 -2.41
C LEU A 407 21.86 18.75 -3.91
N GLU A 408 22.08 19.90 -4.52
CA GLU A 408 22.45 19.99 -5.95
C GLU A 408 23.81 19.30 -6.22
N ASP A 409 24.78 19.44 -5.33
CA ASP A 409 26.03 18.68 -5.42
C ASP A 409 25.79 17.18 -5.42
N ALA A 410 24.90 16.67 -4.56
CA ALA A 410 24.52 15.27 -4.52
C ALA A 410 23.79 14.84 -5.80
N ARG A 411 22.91 15.66 -6.36
CA ARG A 411 22.23 15.41 -7.64
C ARG A 411 23.22 15.33 -8.80
N ILE A 412 24.25 16.20 -8.83
CA ILE A 412 25.32 16.14 -9.81
C ILE A 412 26.14 14.84 -9.67
N LEU A 413 26.45 14.40 -8.44
CA LEU A 413 27.11 13.13 -8.21
C LEU A 413 26.23 11.96 -8.64
N THR A 414 24.92 12.04 -8.42
CA THR A 414 23.95 11.05 -8.89
C THR A 414 24.00 10.91 -10.41
N GLN A 415 24.00 12.03 -11.14
CA GLN A 415 24.12 12.02 -12.59
C GLN A 415 25.45 11.39 -13.07
N LYS A 416 26.57 11.75 -12.42
CA LYS A 416 27.89 11.16 -12.72
C LYS A 416 27.91 9.64 -12.50
N ASN A 417 27.17 9.16 -11.52
CA ASN A 417 27.02 7.74 -11.20
C ASN A 417 25.88 7.05 -11.98
N LYS A 418 25.35 7.70 -13.03
CA LYS A 418 24.29 7.22 -13.91
C LYS A 418 22.95 6.93 -13.21
N GLY A 419 22.70 7.57 -12.06
CA GLY A 419 21.40 7.55 -11.38
C GLY A 419 20.48 8.70 -11.87
N ASN A 420 19.20 8.57 -11.54
CA ASN A 420 18.21 9.59 -11.84
C ASN A 420 18.25 10.69 -10.79
N ILE A 421 18.60 11.92 -11.21
CA ILE A 421 18.74 13.10 -10.33
C ILE A 421 17.40 13.58 -9.76
N ASP A 422 16.30 13.18 -10.35
CA ASP A 422 14.95 13.57 -9.98
C ASP A 422 14.28 12.56 -9.04
N LYS A 423 14.98 11.47 -8.68
CA LYS A 423 14.47 10.41 -7.81
C LYS A 423 15.23 10.34 -6.49
N TRP A 424 14.48 10.43 -5.39
CA TRP A 424 15.04 10.37 -4.04
C TRP A 424 15.91 9.13 -3.81
N ILE A 425 15.43 7.96 -4.26
CA ILE A 425 16.15 6.68 -4.09
C ILE A 425 17.57 6.70 -4.67
N ASP A 426 17.79 7.44 -5.74
CA ASP A 426 19.11 7.53 -6.35
C ASP A 426 19.95 8.66 -5.73
N VAL A 427 19.33 9.78 -5.39
CA VAL A 427 20.01 10.89 -4.74
C VAL A 427 20.47 10.50 -3.32
N LYS A 428 19.64 9.78 -2.55
CA LYS A 428 20.01 9.36 -1.18
C LYS A 428 21.24 8.45 -1.14
N LYS A 429 21.50 7.64 -2.19
CA LYS A 429 22.71 6.80 -2.31
C LYS A 429 23.97 7.63 -2.49
N ASN A 430 23.87 8.82 -3.07
CA ASN A 430 24.98 9.67 -3.41
C ASN A 430 25.21 10.81 -2.38
N LEU A 431 24.21 11.19 -1.58
CA LEU A 431 24.37 12.14 -0.47
C LEU A 431 25.55 11.79 0.46
N PRO A 432 25.74 10.52 0.93
CA PRO A 432 26.87 10.17 1.80
C PRO A 432 28.25 10.38 1.18
N LEU A 433 28.33 10.46 -0.14
CA LEU A 433 29.61 10.72 -0.86
C LEU A 433 30.14 12.12 -0.57
N LEU A 434 29.29 13.08 -0.22
CA LEU A 434 29.68 14.47 0.14
C LEU A 434 30.56 14.52 1.40
N SER A 435 30.64 13.47 2.21
CA SER A 435 31.58 13.35 3.33
C SER A 435 32.92 12.77 2.96
N GLN A 436 33.09 12.27 1.73
CA GLN A 436 34.31 11.61 1.26
C GLN A 436 35.16 12.54 0.40
N LYS A 437 36.44 12.71 0.75
CA LYS A 437 37.38 13.65 0.10
C LYS A 437 37.41 13.48 -1.42
N LYS A 438 37.43 12.25 -1.92
CA LYS A 438 37.45 11.92 -3.36
C LYS A 438 36.28 12.59 -4.10
N TRP A 439 35.13 12.73 -3.47
CA TRP A 439 33.91 13.20 -4.09
C TRP A 439 33.65 14.69 -3.83
N PHE A 440 33.73 15.17 -2.57
CA PHE A 440 33.43 16.56 -2.27
C PHE A 440 34.42 17.55 -2.90
N GLN A 441 35.65 17.16 -3.20
CA GLN A 441 36.60 18.00 -3.95
C GLN A 441 36.17 18.25 -5.40
N GLN A 442 35.22 17.50 -5.92
CA GLN A 442 34.68 17.63 -7.28
C GLN A 442 33.33 18.36 -7.31
N THR A 443 32.84 18.80 -6.17
CA THR A 443 31.55 19.49 -6.03
C THR A 443 31.76 20.98 -5.76
N ARG A 444 30.70 21.76 -6.03
CA ARG A 444 30.78 23.22 -5.92
C ARG A 444 30.85 23.70 -4.46
N TYR A 445 30.07 23.04 -3.58
CA TYR A 445 29.94 23.48 -2.19
C TYR A 445 30.83 22.68 -1.22
N GLY A 446 31.49 21.63 -1.69
CA GLY A 446 32.49 20.91 -0.94
C GLY A 446 31.96 19.92 0.07
N TYR A 447 32.60 19.84 1.23
CA TYR A 447 32.30 18.87 2.27
C TYR A 447 30.94 19.12 2.93
N ALA A 448 30.16 18.03 3.07
CA ALA A 448 28.97 18.01 3.89
C ALA A 448 28.77 16.65 4.56
N ARG A 449 27.99 16.61 5.66
CA ARG A 449 27.65 15.39 6.38
C ARG A 449 26.52 14.63 5.70
N GLY A 450 26.71 14.16 4.49
CA GLY A 450 25.69 13.67 3.60
C GLY A 450 24.91 12.44 4.08
N ARG A 451 25.27 11.79 5.20
CA ARG A 451 24.45 10.76 5.83
C ARG A 451 23.33 11.33 6.71
N GLU A 452 23.50 12.54 7.22
CA GLU A 452 22.51 13.20 8.09
C GLU A 452 21.19 13.45 7.35
N PRO A 453 21.15 14.05 6.14
CA PRO A 453 19.89 14.30 5.42
C PRO A 453 19.16 13.00 5.02
N VAL A 454 19.88 11.91 4.76
CA VAL A 454 19.23 10.61 4.48
C VAL A 454 18.44 10.14 5.70
N ARG A 455 19.09 10.08 6.84
CA ARG A 455 18.45 9.70 8.12
C ARG A 455 17.33 10.69 8.51
N TYR A 456 17.55 11.98 8.26
CA TYR A 456 16.57 13.02 8.52
C TYR A 456 15.26 12.78 7.78
N VAL A 457 15.33 12.51 6.48
CA VAL A 457 14.16 12.21 5.65
C VAL A 457 13.49 10.91 6.10
N GLU A 458 14.27 9.85 6.37
CA GLU A 458 13.74 8.55 6.80
C GLU A 458 13.01 8.67 8.15
N ASN A 459 13.56 9.40 9.11
CA ASN A 459 12.93 9.64 10.40
C ASN A 459 11.62 10.43 10.26
N ILE A 460 11.61 11.52 9.48
CA ILE A 460 10.41 12.35 9.26
C ILE A 460 9.30 11.51 8.61
N ARG A 461 9.62 10.68 7.62
CA ARG A 461 8.65 9.77 7.00
C ARG A 461 8.03 8.83 8.05
N THR A 462 8.86 8.25 8.91
CA THR A 462 8.40 7.38 9.99
C THR A 462 7.51 8.12 10.98
N TYR A 463 7.90 9.31 11.42
CA TYR A 463 7.08 10.13 12.35
C TYR A 463 5.78 10.58 11.71
N TYR A 464 5.82 10.96 10.44
CA TYR A 464 4.64 11.33 9.69
C TYR A 464 3.64 10.17 9.59
N ASP A 465 4.10 8.98 9.19
CA ASP A 465 3.26 7.78 9.07
C ASP A 465 2.60 7.41 10.41
N ILE A 466 3.36 7.45 11.51
CA ILE A 466 2.83 7.19 12.86
C ILE A 466 1.79 8.24 13.25
N LEU A 467 2.06 9.52 12.97
CA LEU A 467 1.14 10.61 13.32
C LEU A 467 -0.14 10.55 12.50
N VAL A 468 -0.06 10.22 11.20
CA VAL A 468 -1.22 9.96 10.35
C VAL A 468 -2.06 8.85 10.98
N TRP A 469 -1.46 7.69 11.27
CA TRP A 469 -2.15 6.56 11.87
C TRP A 469 -2.80 6.88 13.22
N MET A 470 -2.11 7.61 14.12
CA MET A 470 -2.65 8.00 15.44
C MET A 470 -3.82 8.98 15.32
N THR A 471 -3.83 9.85 14.31
CA THR A 471 -4.85 10.88 14.13
C THR A 471 -6.02 10.43 13.24
N GLU A 472 -5.85 9.38 12.43
CA GLU A 472 -6.93 8.80 11.62
C GLU A 472 -7.88 7.90 12.44
N LYS A 473 -7.44 7.35 13.55
CA LYS A 473 -8.30 6.58 14.46
C LYS A 473 -9.47 7.40 15.05
N ASP A 474 -9.37 8.70 15.02
CA ASP A 474 -10.42 9.63 15.48
C ASP A 474 -11.50 9.90 14.40
N ILE A 475 -11.34 9.36 13.19
CA ILE A 475 -12.29 9.51 12.09
C ILE A 475 -13.12 8.22 12.02
N GLU A 476 -14.43 8.28 12.30
CA GLU A 476 -15.37 7.18 12.07
C GLU A 476 -15.25 6.74 10.59
N ILE A 477 -14.85 5.49 10.37
CA ILE A 477 -14.76 4.88 9.03
C ILE A 477 -16.21 4.81 8.49
N PRO A 478 -16.54 5.42 7.35
CA PRO A 478 -17.84 5.21 6.71
C PRO A 478 -18.03 3.69 6.44
N GLU A 479 -19.24 3.17 6.67
CA GLU A 479 -19.57 1.79 6.33
C GLU A 479 -19.10 1.47 4.90
N ALA A 480 -18.40 0.36 4.75
CA ALA A 480 -17.92 -0.12 3.46
C ALA A 480 -19.07 -0.14 2.43
N PRO A 481 -18.84 0.28 1.19
CA PRO A 481 -19.86 0.22 0.15
C PRO A 481 -20.37 -1.22 0.01
N LYS A 482 -21.69 -1.38 0.05
CA LYS A 482 -22.34 -2.68 -0.08
C LYS A 482 -21.91 -3.30 -1.41
N LEU A 483 -21.33 -4.50 -1.34
CA LEU A 483 -20.96 -5.30 -2.51
C LEU A 483 -22.12 -5.34 -3.52
N PRO A 484 -21.87 -5.19 -4.82
CA PRO A 484 -22.86 -5.49 -5.83
C PRO A 484 -23.33 -6.94 -5.63
N GLN A 485 -24.62 -7.13 -5.44
CA GLN A 485 -25.21 -8.46 -5.39
C GLN A 485 -25.13 -9.05 -6.82
N PHE A 486 -24.17 -9.91 -7.04
CA PHE A 486 -24.14 -10.72 -8.25
C PHE A 486 -25.28 -11.72 -8.16
N GLU A 487 -26.34 -11.52 -8.93
CA GLU A 487 -27.36 -12.55 -9.13
C GLU A 487 -26.70 -13.70 -9.89
N SER A 488 -26.44 -14.78 -9.19
CA SER A 488 -26.08 -16.07 -9.81
C SER A 488 -27.19 -16.46 -10.77
N GLN A 489 -26.97 -16.31 -12.04
CA GLN A 489 -27.77 -16.98 -13.05
C GLN A 489 -27.38 -18.46 -12.99
N ALA A 490 -28.13 -19.22 -12.19
CA ALA A 490 -28.07 -20.66 -12.23
C ALA A 490 -28.57 -21.15 -13.60
N LEU A 491 -27.69 -21.83 -14.34
CA LEU A 491 -28.04 -22.72 -15.44
C LEU A 491 -28.61 -24.02 -14.90
#